data_7176531b55f883aefb0ea8cceee782c7
#
_entry.id   7176531b55f883aefb0ea8cceee782c7
#
_cell.length_a   1.000
_cell.length_b   1.000
_cell.length_c   1.000
_cell.angle_alpha   90.00
_cell.angle_beta   90.00
_cell.angle_gamma   90.00
#
_symmetry.space_group_name_H-M   'P 1'
#
loop_
_entity.id
_entity.type
_entity.pdbx_description
1 polymer ?
#
loop_
_entity_poly.entity_id
_entity_poly.type
_entity_poly.pdbx_seq_one_letter_code
_entity_poly.pdbx_strand_id
1 'polypeptide(L)'
;DLRTVATDLRNRLREEEAVIVLGAQDKGKFPFIVAATDKAVERGVKSGDVVKQFGQYVDGRGGGKPDMAQGSGSSAAGAERGFAAVEDMLESL
;
A
#
# COMPACT_ATOMS: atom_id res chain seq x y z
N ASP A 1 11.31 4.03 -9.79
CA ASP A 1 10.96 2.91 -8.93
C ASP A 1 9.63 3.16 -8.21
N LEU A 2 9.12 2.17 -7.51
CA LEU A 2 7.82 2.27 -6.85
C LEU A 2 7.78 3.41 -5.82
N ARG A 3 8.83 3.57 -5.05
CA ARG A 3 8.87 4.60 -4.02
C ARG A 3 8.78 5.99 -4.61
N THR A 4 9.49 6.23 -5.70
CA THR A 4 9.47 7.52 -6.39
C THR A 4 8.07 7.81 -6.93
N VAL A 5 7.43 6.82 -7.56
CA VAL A 5 6.09 6.98 -8.11
C VAL A 5 5.08 7.22 -6.99
N ALA A 6 5.16 6.44 -5.90
CA ALA A 6 4.25 6.60 -4.78
C ALA A 6 4.39 7.98 -4.12
N THR A 7 5.63 8.45 -3.94
CA THR A 7 5.89 9.76 -3.36
C THR A 7 5.32 10.87 -4.24
N ASP A 8 5.52 10.77 -5.56
CA ASP A 8 5.00 11.74 -6.50
C ASP A 8 3.47 11.77 -6.47
N LEU A 9 2.83 10.62 -6.49
CA LEU A 9 1.36 10.55 -6.43
C LEU A 9 0.82 11.10 -5.11
N ARG A 10 1.48 10.76 -4.00
CA ARG A 10 1.06 11.29 -2.70
C ARG A 10 1.15 12.81 -2.67
N ASN A 11 2.22 13.38 -3.22
CA ASN A 11 2.39 14.82 -3.27
C ASN A 11 1.33 15.50 -4.15
N ARG A 12 0.98 14.88 -5.26
CA ARG A 12 -0.07 15.39 -6.15
C ARG A 12 -1.44 15.37 -5.50
N LEU A 13 -1.67 14.38 -4.61
CA LEU A 13 -2.95 14.19 -3.94
C LEU A 13 -2.96 14.72 -2.50
N ARG A 14 -1.97 15.50 -2.11
CA ARG A 14 -1.77 15.89 -0.71
C ARG A 14 -2.95 16.63 -0.08
N GLU A 15 -3.77 17.28 -0.89
CA GLU A 15 -4.97 17.97 -0.40
C GLU A 15 -6.16 17.03 -0.27
N GLU A 16 -6.01 15.79 -0.71
CA GLU A 16 -7.06 14.78 -0.71
C GLU A 16 -6.83 13.74 0.38
N GLU A 17 -7.89 13.06 0.77
CA GLU A 17 -7.78 11.88 1.62
C GLU A 17 -7.55 10.69 0.70
N ALA A 18 -6.30 10.30 0.52
CA ALA A 18 -5.94 9.29 -0.46
C ALA A 18 -4.94 8.29 0.09
N VAL A 19 -5.08 7.05 -0.37
CA VAL A 19 -4.13 5.97 -0.09
C VAL A 19 -3.69 5.39 -1.43
N ILE A 20 -2.40 5.30 -1.63
CA ILE A 20 -1.81 4.78 -2.86
C ILE A 20 -1.21 3.41 -2.57
N VAL A 21 -1.59 2.40 -3.35
CA VAL A 21 -1.02 1.06 -3.26
C VAL A 21 -0.48 0.70 -4.63
N LEU A 22 0.82 0.46 -4.72
CA LEU A 22 1.49 0.11 -5.96
C LEU A 22 2.26 -1.17 -5.77
N GLY A 23 2.26 -2.02 -6.80
CA GLY A 23 3.05 -3.23 -6.81
C GLY A 23 3.57 -3.50 -8.21
N ALA A 24 4.61 -4.31 -8.29
CA ALA A 24 5.19 -4.69 -9.57
C ALA A 24 5.78 -6.09 -9.46
N GLN A 25 5.67 -6.85 -10.54
CA GLN A 25 6.30 -8.16 -10.60
C GLN A 25 7.73 -8.00 -11.10
N ASP A 26 8.69 -8.58 -10.37
CA ASP A 26 10.11 -8.46 -10.72
C ASP A 26 10.85 -9.75 -10.33
N LYS A 27 11.22 -10.52 -11.33
CA LYS A 27 12.07 -11.73 -11.18
C LYS A 27 11.59 -12.69 -10.09
N GLY A 28 10.29 -13.01 -10.10
CA GLY A 28 9.70 -13.93 -9.12
C GLY A 28 9.36 -13.28 -7.79
N LYS A 29 9.55 -11.98 -7.67
CA LYS A 29 9.17 -11.22 -6.48
C LYS A 29 8.08 -10.23 -6.83
N PHE A 30 7.33 -9.81 -5.82
CA PHE A 30 6.31 -8.81 -5.99
C PHE A 30 6.49 -7.72 -4.94
N PRO A 31 7.42 -6.77 -5.17
CA PRO A 31 7.56 -5.63 -4.28
C PRO A 31 6.31 -4.74 -4.36
N PHE A 32 5.93 -4.16 -3.24
CA PHE A 32 4.78 -3.27 -3.18
C PHE A 32 5.03 -2.17 -2.17
N ILE A 33 4.32 -1.06 -2.34
CA ILE A 33 4.45 0.10 -1.48
C ILE A 33 3.07 0.71 -1.25
N VAL A 34 2.88 1.23 -0.05
CA VAL A 34 1.67 1.96 0.33
C VAL A 34 2.08 3.33 0.80
N ALA A 35 1.39 4.35 0.31
CA ALA A 35 1.59 5.72 0.76
C ALA A 35 0.22 6.32 1.09
N ALA A 36 0.16 7.12 2.15
CA ALA A 36 -1.08 7.77 2.57
C ALA A 36 -0.84 9.26 2.70
N THR A 37 -1.82 10.05 2.28
CA THR A 37 -1.77 11.51 2.47
C THR A 37 -1.98 11.84 3.95
N ASP A 38 -1.60 13.04 4.36
CA ASP A 38 -1.78 13.48 5.74
C ASP A 38 -3.24 13.38 6.17
N LYS A 39 -4.16 13.73 5.27
CA LYS A 39 -5.60 13.64 5.57
C LYS A 39 -6.05 12.20 5.81
N ALA A 40 -5.50 11.26 5.05
CA ALA A 40 -5.79 9.84 5.28
C ALA A 40 -5.23 9.36 6.61
N VAL A 41 -4.01 9.77 6.94
CA VAL A 41 -3.38 9.42 8.22
C VAL A 41 -4.19 10.00 9.40
N GLU A 42 -4.65 11.24 9.28
CA GLU A 42 -5.49 11.86 10.30
C GLU A 42 -6.79 11.11 10.53
N ARG A 43 -7.33 10.51 9.48
CA ARG A 43 -8.55 9.71 9.60
C ARG A 43 -8.32 8.36 10.27
N GLY A 44 -7.08 7.92 10.38
CA GLY A 44 -6.75 6.66 11.03
C GLY A 44 -6.05 5.64 10.13
N VAL A 45 -5.74 6.01 8.89
CA VAL A 45 -5.02 5.12 7.99
C VAL A 45 -3.57 4.99 8.44
N LYS A 46 -3.09 3.75 8.50
CA LYS A 46 -1.69 3.46 8.79
C LYS A 46 -1.16 2.60 7.64
N SER A 47 -0.24 3.14 6.87
CA SER A 47 0.32 2.43 5.71
C SER A 47 0.95 1.10 6.10
N GLY A 48 1.56 1.00 7.27
CA GLY A 48 2.11 -0.26 7.76
C GLY A 48 1.07 -1.35 7.92
N ASP A 49 -0.13 -0.99 8.41
CA ASP A 49 -1.23 -1.95 8.54
C ASP A 49 -1.77 -2.36 7.18
N VAL A 50 -1.83 -1.42 6.24
CA VAL A 50 -2.26 -1.70 4.87
C VAL A 50 -1.27 -2.66 4.20
N VAL A 51 0.02 -2.46 4.40
CA VAL A 51 1.06 -3.37 3.88
C VAL A 51 0.87 -4.77 4.44
N LYS A 52 0.58 -4.89 5.73
CA LYS A 52 0.36 -6.21 6.34
C LYS A 52 -0.88 -6.88 5.78
N GLN A 53 -1.95 -6.14 5.57
CA GLN A 53 -3.18 -6.68 5.00
C GLN A 53 -2.96 -7.15 3.56
N PHE A 54 -2.36 -6.29 2.73
CA PHE A 54 -2.08 -6.63 1.34
C PHE A 54 -1.10 -7.80 1.23
N GLY A 55 -0.09 -7.82 2.08
CA GLY A 55 0.94 -8.85 2.07
C GLY A 55 0.39 -10.27 2.23
N GLN A 56 -0.70 -10.43 2.97
CA GLN A 56 -1.33 -11.75 3.16
C GLN A 56 -1.75 -12.39 1.84
N TYR A 57 -2.06 -11.58 0.84
CA TYR A 57 -2.57 -12.05 -0.46
C TYR A 57 -1.46 -12.32 -1.48
N VAL A 58 -0.25 -11.86 -1.21
CA VAL A 58 0.88 -12.04 -2.13
C VAL A 58 2.05 -12.78 -1.48
N ASP A 59 1.78 -13.47 -0.38
CA ASP A 59 2.80 -14.17 0.41
C ASP A 59 3.95 -13.23 0.76
N GLY A 60 3.59 -12.04 1.25
CA GLY A 60 4.54 -10.99 1.48
C GLY A 60 4.62 -10.51 2.91
N ARG A 61 5.64 -9.73 3.16
CA ARG A 61 5.89 -9.10 4.44
C ARG A 61 6.36 -7.68 4.21
N GLY A 62 6.16 -6.86 5.23
CA GLY A 62 6.65 -5.51 5.20
C GLY A 62 6.10 -4.72 6.36
N GLY A 63 6.36 -3.44 6.33
CA GLY A 63 5.89 -2.51 7.34
C GLY A 63 6.46 -1.13 7.08
N GLY A 64 6.26 -0.23 8.00
CA GLY A 64 6.76 1.13 7.89
C GLY A 64 5.95 2.10 8.73
N LYS A 65 6.01 3.35 8.32
CA LYS A 65 5.37 4.46 9.01
C LYS A 65 3.91 4.62 8.57
N PRO A 66 3.10 5.37 9.32
CA PRO A 66 1.71 5.60 8.92
C PRO A 66 1.56 6.24 7.54
N ASP A 67 2.47 7.09 7.13
CA ASP A 67 2.38 7.80 5.85
C ASP A 67 3.03 7.02 4.69
N MET A 68 3.90 6.06 4.96
CA MET A 68 4.53 5.26 3.91
C MET A 68 5.11 3.96 4.47
N ALA A 69 4.81 2.87 3.80
CA ALA A 69 5.33 1.56 4.15
C ALA A 69 5.56 0.75 2.89
N GLN A 70 6.43 -0.24 2.97
CA GLN A 70 6.71 -1.08 1.81
C GLN A 70 6.95 -2.52 2.24
N GLY A 71 6.76 -3.42 1.30
CA GLY A 71 6.94 -4.84 1.52
C GLY A 71 7.30 -5.55 0.23
N SER A 72 7.46 -6.85 0.33
CA SER A 72 7.75 -7.67 -0.84
C SER A 72 7.08 -9.02 -0.64
N GLY A 73 6.41 -9.48 -1.69
CA GLY A 73 5.79 -10.79 -1.72
C GLY A 73 6.49 -11.72 -2.69
N SER A 74 6.06 -12.97 -2.71
CA SER A 74 6.60 -13.98 -3.61
C SER A 74 5.64 -14.36 -4.73
N SER A 75 4.42 -13.79 -4.74
CA SER A 75 3.42 -14.16 -5.74
C SER A 75 2.49 -13.00 -6.03
N ALA A 76 2.33 -12.69 -7.32
CA ALA A 76 1.36 -11.69 -7.78
C ALA A 76 -0.05 -12.27 -7.92
N ALA A 77 -0.22 -13.58 -7.77
CA ALA A 77 -1.50 -14.26 -8.07
C ALA A 77 -2.66 -13.76 -7.22
N GLY A 78 -2.42 -13.32 -5.99
CA GLY A 78 -3.46 -12.84 -5.09
C GLY A 78 -3.60 -11.33 -5.05
N ALA A 79 -2.88 -10.60 -5.91
CA ALA A 79 -2.84 -9.13 -5.83
C ALA A 79 -4.23 -8.49 -5.98
N GLU A 80 -5.05 -8.97 -6.90
CA GLU A 80 -6.40 -8.40 -7.09
C GLU A 80 -7.25 -8.55 -5.83
N ARG A 81 -7.18 -9.70 -5.19
CA ARG A 81 -7.90 -9.92 -3.93
C ARG A 81 -7.32 -9.05 -2.83
N GLY A 82 -6.01 -8.84 -2.86
CA GLY A 82 -5.33 -7.96 -1.91
C GLY A 82 -5.82 -6.52 -2.04
N PHE A 83 -5.95 -6.02 -3.26
CA PHE A 83 -6.49 -4.67 -3.48
C PHE A 83 -7.93 -4.56 -2.98
N ALA A 84 -8.77 -5.57 -3.23
CA ALA A 84 -10.13 -5.57 -2.74
C ALA A 84 -10.20 -5.58 -1.21
N ALA A 85 -9.32 -6.35 -0.58
CA ALA A 85 -9.26 -6.42 0.89
C ALA A 85 -8.82 -5.08 1.49
N VAL A 86 -7.90 -4.38 0.84
CA VAL A 86 -7.47 -3.05 1.27
C VAL A 86 -8.63 -2.05 1.15
N GLU A 87 -9.38 -2.09 0.05
CA GLU A 87 -10.57 -1.25 -0.11
C GLU A 87 -11.55 -1.46 1.04
N ASP A 88 -11.86 -2.73 1.35
CA ASP A 88 -12.78 -3.06 2.44
C ASP A 88 -12.26 -2.56 3.79
N MET A 89 -10.96 -2.71 4.02
CA MET A 89 -10.32 -2.24 5.24
C MET A 89 -10.46 -0.73 5.39
N LEU A 90 -10.23 0.01 4.30
CA LEU A 90 -10.31 1.47 4.32
C LEU A 90 -11.73 1.97 4.46
N GLU A 91 -12.71 1.27 3.91
CA GLU A 91 -14.12 1.62 4.05
C GLU A 91 -14.61 1.47 5.50
N SER A 92 -13.94 0.65 6.30
CA SER A 92 -14.31 0.42 7.71
C SER A 92 -13.81 1.52 8.65
N LEU A 93 -13.02 2.43 8.17
CA LEU A 93 -12.44 3.49 9.02
C LEU A 93 -13.43 4.61 9.33
#